data_b264590bed83b93a2b3a481ceea328c1
#
_entry.id   b264590bed83b93a2b3a481ceea328c1
#
_cell.length_a   1.000
_cell.length_b   1.000
_cell.length_c   1.000
_cell.angle_alpha   90.00
_cell.angle_beta   90.00
_cell.angle_gamma   90.00
#
_symmetry.space_group_name_H-M   'P 1'
#
loop_
_entity.id
_entity.type
_entity.pdbx_description
1 polymer ?
#
loop_
_entity_poly.entity_id
_entity_poly.type
_entity_poly.pdbx_seq_one_letter_code
_entity_poly.pdbx_strand_id
1 'polypeptide(L)'
;MSALEILRFAVRGLSANKLRSSLTTLGILIGVGAVILLVAVGNGSSEQIKKSIQRLGADSLTVTPSTTGRGGPGGFGTADQASGPRTQARDLTAEDAEALTATGQVPSVRSASPVATSQSVTAGYAGTSATIGQFVGTTPTYFAAANKTLASGTAFTAADVAAARKTVVLGSTVASDLFGRVNPIGKKIDVGGIRFTVTGVLKATGSSSSTFSDPDSIAVAPLPAVQETLTGYGALDQIIVQATGSDTVGAAEAEVTQILGQRHDTASSGTADFTVSSQASVQSAVSESSRTFTVLLGAVAAISLLVGGIGITNIMLVTVTERTREIGIRKAIGAPRGAILGQFIAEATVLSLTGGLLGVLAGVLGSLFTIAGVKPVLVPSSIVLALAVSVAIGLFFGSYPANRAAKLRPIDALRHN
;
A
#
# COMPACT_ATOMS: atom_id res chain seq x y z
N MET A 1 15.55 35.31 -34.86
CA MET A 1 16.43 34.32 -34.19
C MET A 1 15.81 32.97 -34.35
N SER A 2 16.55 32.00 -34.87
CA SER A 2 16.04 30.63 -34.97
C SER A 2 16.00 29.98 -33.59
N ALA A 3 15.07 29.02 -33.36
CA ALA A 3 14.97 28.28 -32.09
C ALA A 3 16.31 27.65 -31.68
N LEU A 4 17.13 27.28 -32.65
CA LEU A 4 18.45 26.66 -32.48
C LEU A 4 19.47 27.66 -31.91
N GLU A 5 19.40 28.91 -32.30
CA GLU A 5 20.25 30.00 -31.78
C GLU A 5 19.89 30.31 -30.33
N ILE A 6 18.59 30.33 -30.00
CA ILE A 6 18.11 30.53 -28.62
C ILE A 6 18.64 29.41 -27.71
N LEU A 7 18.57 28.17 -28.16
CA LEU A 7 19.09 27.01 -27.42
C LEU A 7 20.61 27.09 -27.19
N ARG A 8 21.37 27.49 -28.21
CA ARG A 8 22.83 27.65 -28.14
C ARG A 8 23.26 28.77 -27.18
N PHE A 9 22.50 29.87 -27.14
CA PHE A 9 22.70 30.96 -26.17
C PHE A 9 22.35 30.53 -24.75
N ALA A 10 21.25 29.78 -24.55
CA ALA A 10 20.85 29.26 -23.25
C ALA A 10 21.92 28.31 -22.66
N VAL A 11 22.46 27.40 -23.46
CA VAL A 11 23.53 26.48 -23.03
C VAL A 11 24.84 27.21 -22.68
N ARG A 12 25.20 28.27 -23.44
CA ARG A 12 26.36 29.10 -23.11
C ARG A 12 26.17 29.93 -21.85
N GLY A 13 24.96 30.42 -21.58
CA GLY A 13 24.62 31.13 -20.36
C GLY A 13 24.76 30.26 -19.11
N LEU A 14 24.35 28.99 -19.21
CA LEU A 14 24.49 27.99 -18.15
C LEU A 14 25.98 27.68 -17.82
N SER A 15 26.86 27.72 -18.79
CA SER A 15 28.29 27.42 -18.60
C SER A 15 29.10 28.55 -17.96
N ALA A 16 28.58 29.75 -17.94
CA ALA A 16 29.27 30.92 -17.39
C ALA A 16 29.32 30.93 -15.84
N ASN A 17 28.28 30.41 -15.15
CA ASN A 17 28.17 30.37 -13.68
C ASN A 17 27.81 28.98 -13.19
N LYS A 18 28.69 27.99 -13.40
CA LYS A 18 28.45 26.54 -13.18
C LYS A 18 27.91 26.18 -11.78
N LEU A 19 28.49 26.74 -10.70
CA LEU A 19 28.08 26.45 -9.33
C LEU A 19 26.63 26.88 -9.04
N ARG A 20 26.23 28.05 -9.56
CA ARG A 20 24.90 28.60 -9.29
C ARG A 20 23.83 27.87 -10.10
N SER A 21 24.12 27.59 -11.37
CA SER A 21 23.25 26.81 -12.26
C SER A 21 23.08 25.38 -11.76
N SER A 22 24.14 24.75 -11.24
CA SER A 22 24.06 23.39 -10.69
C SER A 22 23.21 23.33 -9.42
N LEU A 23 23.28 24.35 -8.54
CA LEU A 23 22.48 24.36 -7.31
C LEU A 23 20.98 24.46 -7.57
N THR A 24 20.57 25.26 -8.58
CA THR A 24 19.14 25.37 -8.93
C THR A 24 18.63 24.18 -9.72
N THR A 25 19.42 23.67 -10.66
CA THR A 25 19.06 22.42 -11.36
C THR A 25 18.96 21.27 -10.37
N LEU A 26 19.80 21.24 -9.33
CA LEU A 26 19.73 20.26 -8.24
C LEU A 26 18.40 20.37 -7.46
N GLY A 27 17.94 21.56 -7.13
CA GLY A 27 16.65 21.77 -6.47
C GLY A 27 15.48 21.24 -7.28
N ILE A 28 15.47 21.51 -8.59
CA ILE A 28 14.43 20.98 -9.50
C ILE A 28 14.57 19.47 -9.68
N LEU A 29 15.79 18.96 -9.83
CA LEU A 29 16.08 17.53 -9.92
C LEU A 29 15.53 16.77 -8.70
N ILE A 30 15.82 17.27 -7.49
CA ILE A 30 15.33 16.64 -6.25
C ILE A 30 13.80 16.69 -6.22
N GLY A 31 13.18 17.85 -6.53
CA GLY A 31 11.73 17.97 -6.53
C GLY A 31 11.05 17.02 -7.52
N VAL A 32 11.49 17.00 -8.76
CA VAL A 32 10.95 16.12 -9.81
C VAL A 32 11.23 14.65 -9.52
N GLY A 33 12.45 14.31 -9.12
CA GLY A 33 12.84 12.95 -8.77
C GLY A 33 12.06 12.40 -7.59
N ALA A 34 11.84 13.22 -6.56
CA ALA A 34 11.03 12.87 -5.41
C ALA A 34 9.57 12.60 -5.80
N VAL A 35 8.94 13.47 -6.64
CA VAL A 35 7.57 13.24 -7.12
C VAL A 35 7.44 11.89 -7.81
N ILE A 36 8.36 11.58 -8.73
CA ILE A 36 8.32 10.33 -9.50
C ILE A 36 8.48 9.12 -8.58
N LEU A 37 9.46 9.14 -7.68
CA LEU A 37 9.70 8.05 -6.73
C LEU A 37 8.52 7.84 -5.79
N LEU A 38 7.95 8.91 -5.25
CA LEU A 38 6.81 8.84 -4.34
C LEU A 38 5.57 8.25 -5.00
N VAL A 39 5.25 8.72 -6.22
CA VAL A 39 4.15 8.17 -7.00
C VAL A 39 4.41 6.70 -7.36
N ALA A 40 5.64 6.35 -7.74
CA ALA A 40 5.99 4.97 -8.08
C ALA A 40 5.92 4.03 -6.87
N VAL A 41 6.38 4.45 -5.69
CA VAL A 41 6.28 3.66 -4.45
C VAL A 41 4.82 3.54 -4.00
N GLY A 42 4.03 4.63 -4.07
CA GLY A 42 2.61 4.61 -3.74
C GLY A 42 1.82 3.62 -4.60
N ASN A 43 2.05 3.63 -5.91
CA ASN A 43 1.42 2.68 -6.83
C ASN A 43 1.93 1.25 -6.61
N GLY A 44 3.23 1.07 -6.36
CA GLY A 44 3.82 -0.23 -6.04
C GLY A 44 3.23 -0.84 -4.77
N SER A 45 3.04 -0.04 -3.72
CA SER A 45 2.39 -0.45 -2.48
C SER A 45 0.93 -0.86 -2.72
N SER A 46 0.16 -0.03 -3.43
CA SER A 46 -1.24 -0.33 -3.77
C SER A 46 -1.37 -1.62 -4.60
N GLU A 47 -0.48 -1.83 -5.57
CA GLU A 47 -0.48 -3.06 -6.39
C GLU A 47 -0.10 -4.29 -5.57
N GLN A 48 0.84 -4.19 -4.65
CA GLN A 48 1.22 -5.28 -3.76
C GLN A 48 0.07 -5.67 -2.82
N ILE A 49 -0.62 -4.69 -2.26
CA ILE A 49 -1.79 -4.91 -1.41
C ILE A 49 -2.93 -5.52 -2.22
N LYS A 50 -3.23 -5.00 -3.42
CA LYS A 50 -4.23 -5.56 -4.32
C LYS A 50 -3.96 -7.03 -4.64
N LYS A 51 -2.72 -7.40 -4.93
CA LYS A 51 -2.32 -8.79 -5.14
C LYS A 51 -2.49 -9.65 -3.88
N SER A 52 -2.19 -9.11 -2.71
CA SER A 52 -2.38 -9.82 -1.44
C SER A 52 -3.86 -10.08 -1.17
N ILE A 53 -4.71 -9.09 -1.42
CA ILE A 53 -6.17 -9.20 -1.27
C ILE A 53 -6.75 -10.19 -2.28
N GLN A 54 -6.34 -10.15 -3.54
CA GLN A 54 -6.80 -11.11 -4.56
C GLN A 54 -6.45 -12.56 -4.23
N ARG A 55 -5.37 -12.80 -3.48
CA ARG A 55 -4.98 -14.13 -3.02
C ARG A 55 -5.89 -14.65 -1.90
N LEU A 56 -6.52 -13.79 -1.13
CA LEU A 56 -7.41 -14.15 -0.02
C LEU A 56 -8.85 -14.51 -0.46
N GLY A 57 -9.19 -14.30 -1.75
CA GLY A 57 -10.53 -14.52 -2.30
C GLY A 57 -11.32 -13.21 -2.36
N ALA A 58 -11.72 -12.81 -3.57
CA ALA A 58 -12.43 -11.56 -3.80
C ALA A 58 -13.88 -11.56 -3.28
N ASP A 59 -14.41 -12.74 -2.99
CA ASP A 59 -15.78 -13.01 -2.54
C ASP A 59 -15.88 -13.38 -1.05
N SER A 60 -14.80 -13.16 -0.28
CA SER A 60 -14.78 -13.48 1.15
C SER A 60 -14.99 -12.25 2.05
N LEU A 61 -15.78 -12.46 3.10
CA LEU A 61 -15.99 -11.54 4.22
C LEU A 61 -15.38 -12.16 5.47
N THR A 62 -14.82 -11.33 6.33
CA THR A 62 -14.30 -11.75 7.62
C THR A 62 -15.09 -11.05 8.73
N VAL A 63 -15.69 -11.84 9.62
CA VAL A 63 -16.32 -11.35 10.84
C VAL A 63 -15.36 -11.56 11.98
N THR A 64 -15.01 -10.50 12.69
CA THR A 64 -14.14 -10.54 13.88
C THR A 64 -14.83 -9.93 15.08
N PRO A 65 -14.54 -10.41 16.31
CA PRO A 65 -15.03 -9.75 17.52
C PRO A 65 -14.51 -8.32 17.60
N SER A 66 -15.39 -7.40 17.98
CA SER A 66 -15.00 -6.00 18.21
C SER A 66 -14.28 -5.87 19.56
N THR A 67 -13.04 -5.34 19.53
CA THR A 67 -12.21 -5.20 20.75
C THR A 67 -12.54 -3.96 21.59
N THR A 68 -13.64 -3.28 21.34
CA THR A 68 -14.00 -2.01 22.00
C THR A 68 -14.21 -2.12 23.52
N GLY A 69 -14.03 -3.30 24.11
CA GLY A 69 -14.14 -3.53 25.56
C GLY A 69 -12.94 -4.21 26.23
N ARG A 70 -11.96 -4.68 25.48
CA ARG A 70 -10.81 -5.40 26.03
C ARG A 70 -9.58 -4.50 25.98
N GLY A 71 -9.29 -3.82 27.11
CA GLY A 71 -8.11 -2.99 27.27
C GLY A 71 -6.84 -3.77 27.03
N GLY A 72 -6.26 -3.67 25.81
CA GLY A 72 -4.90 -4.12 25.50
C GLY A 72 -3.89 -3.07 25.96
N PRO A 73 -2.67 -3.47 26.42
CA PRO A 73 -1.64 -2.54 26.83
C PRO A 73 -1.02 -1.89 25.57
N GLY A 74 -1.49 -0.68 25.20
CA GLY A 74 -0.90 0.07 24.08
C GLY A 74 -1.79 1.13 23.42
N GLY A 75 -3.02 1.32 23.82
CA GLY A 75 -3.88 2.36 23.28
C GLY A 75 -3.68 3.70 24.00
N PHE A 76 -3.00 4.66 23.38
CA PHE A 76 -3.13 6.08 23.73
C PHE A 76 -4.52 6.56 23.28
N GLY A 77 -5.56 6.19 24.02
CA GLY A 77 -6.92 6.67 23.85
C GLY A 77 -7.22 7.63 24.98
N THR A 78 -7.57 8.86 24.61
CA THR A 78 -8.10 9.89 25.51
C THR A 78 -9.22 9.31 26.37
N ALA A 79 -9.01 9.34 27.68
CA ALA A 79 -10.02 9.01 28.69
C ALA A 79 -11.08 10.11 28.68
N ASP A 80 -12.12 9.95 27.86
CA ASP A 80 -13.33 10.76 27.98
C ASP A 80 -14.57 9.87 27.89
N GLN A 81 -15.16 9.70 29.04
CA GLN A 81 -16.55 9.45 29.37
C GLN A 81 -17.37 8.52 28.46
N ALA A 82 -17.32 7.23 28.74
CA ALA A 82 -18.47 6.37 28.49
C ALA A 82 -18.94 5.74 29.83
N SER A 83 -19.72 6.50 30.59
CA SER A 83 -20.50 6.01 31.73
C SER A 83 -21.84 5.46 31.23
N GLY A 84 -21.79 4.41 30.37
CA GLY A 84 -22.95 3.60 30.02
C GLY A 84 -22.79 2.19 30.60
N PRO A 85 -23.88 1.42 30.80
CA PRO A 85 -23.78 0.02 31.18
C PRO A 85 -22.92 -0.70 30.11
N ARG A 86 -21.76 -1.23 30.51
CA ARG A 86 -20.87 -2.01 29.64
C ARG A 86 -21.59 -3.30 29.32
N THR A 87 -22.24 -3.35 28.15
CA THR A 87 -22.74 -4.59 27.60
C THR A 87 -21.50 -5.44 27.32
N GLN A 88 -21.40 -6.59 27.96
CA GLN A 88 -20.30 -7.52 27.73
C GLN A 88 -20.39 -7.98 26.28
N ALA A 89 -19.38 -7.68 25.48
CA ALA A 89 -19.31 -8.14 24.10
C ALA A 89 -19.48 -9.66 24.10
N ARG A 90 -20.43 -10.17 23.33
CA ARG A 90 -20.63 -11.60 23.15
C ARG A 90 -19.52 -12.14 22.28
N ASP A 91 -18.99 -13.27 22.68
CA ASP A 91 -18.01 -13.99 21.84
C ASP A 91 -18.72 -14.59 20.62
N LEU A 92 -18.05 -14.55 19.46
CA LEU A 92 -18.51 -15.27 18.28
C LEU A 92 -18.47 -16.77 18.54
N THR A 93 -19.51 -17.48 18.16
CA THR A 93 -19.69 -18.92 18.40
C THR A 93 -19.82 -19.72 17.11
N ALA A 94 -19.67 -21.04 17.20
CA ALA A 94 -19.92 -21.92 16.05
C ALA A 94 -21.39 -21.86 15.59
N GLU A 95 -22.33 -21.63 16.52
CA GLU A 95 -23.76 -21.47 16.22
C GLU A 95 -24.05 -20.21 15.40
N ASP A 96 -23.23 -19.15 15.56
CA ASP A 96 -23.33 -17.96 14.74
C ASP A 96 -22.91 -18.24 13.30
N ALA A 97 -21.85 -19.04 13.12
CA ALA A 97 -21.44 -19.46 11.77
C ALA A 97 -22.49 -20.37 11.10
N GLU A 98 -23.16 -21.23 11.86
CA GLU A 98 -24.27 -22.06 11.35
C GLU A 98 -25.48 -21.20 10.97
N ALA A 99 -25.83 -20.18 11.76
CA ALA A 99 -26.92 -19.27 11.46
C ALA A 99 -26.69 -18.49 10.15
N LEU A 100 -25.43 -18.16 9.85
CA LEU A 100 -25.04 -17.51 8.58
C LEU A 100 -25.13 -18.44 7.35
N THR A 101 -25.40 -19.73 7.54
CA THR A 101 -25.62 -20.68 6.44
C THR A 101 -27.05 -21.18 6.36
N ALA A 102 -27.93 -20.69 7.24
CA ALA A 102 -29.33 -21.11 7.28
C ALA A 102 -30.06 -20.72 6.00
N THR A 103 -30.52 -21.73 5.30
CA THR A 103 -31.16 -21.60 3.98
C THR A 103 -32.38 -20.68 4.05
N GLY A 104 -32.40 -19.65 3.22
CA GLY A 104 -33.52 -18.71 3.06
C GLY A 104 -33.39 -17.39 3.82
N GLN A 105 -32.46 -17.23 4.77
CA GLN A 105 -32.22 -15.97 5.48
C GLN A 105 -31.02 -15.19 4.91
N VAL A 106 -30.07 -15.86 4.27
CA VAL A 106 -28.82 -15.31 3.71
C VAL A 106 -28.57 -15.79 2.29
N PRO A 107 -29.40 -15.37 1.31
CA PRO A 107 -29.28 -15.85 -0.07
C PRO A 107 -27.95 -15.47 -0.72
N SER A 108 -27.28 -14.42 -0.25
CA SER A 108 -26.00 -13.94 -0.79
C SER A 108 -24.79 -14.67 -0.20
N VAL A 109 -24.99 -15.50 0.84
CA VAL A 109 -23.92 -16.29 1.48
C VAL A 109 -23.91 -17.70 0.94
N ARG A 110 -22.73 -18.17 0.49
CA ARG A 110 -22.49 -19.55 0.05
C ARG A 110 -22.08 -20.46 1.20
N SER A 111 -21.19 -19.99 2.06
CA SER A 111 -20.70 -20.76 3.20
C SER A 111 -20.15 -19.82 4.29
N ALA A 112 -20.21 -20.29 5.53
CA ALA A 112 -19.55 -19.64 6.67
C ALA A 112 -18.66 -20.68 7.34
N SER A 113 -17.41 -20.29 7.61
CA SER A 113 -16.40 -21.16 8.19
C SER A 113 -15.95 -20.56 9.52
N PRO A 114 -16.32 -21.18 10.65
CA PRO A 114 -15.82 -20.76 11.96
C PRO A 114 -14.32 -21.04 12.05
N VAL A 115 -13.58 -20.14 12.70
CA VAL A 115 -12.12 -20.22 12.82
C VAL A 115 -11.73 -19.97 14.27
N ALA A 116 -11.01 -20.94 14.84
CA ALA A 116 -10.28 -20.81 16.10
C ALA A 116 -8.80 -21.03 15.83
N THR A 117 -7.94 -20.13 16.31
CA THR A 117 -6.51 -20.11 15.98
C THR A 117 -5.67 -20.18 17.25
N SER A 118 -4.69 -21.07 17.26
CA SER A 118 -3.60 -21.06 18.25
C SER A 118 -2.31 -20.61 17.57
N GLN A 119 -1.62 -19.65 18.16
CA GLN A 119 -0.40 -19.08 17.58
C GLN A 119 0.86 -19.71 18.17
N SER A 120 1.93 -19.76 17.37
CA SER A 120 3.27 -20.21 17.80
C SER A 120 3.28 -21.64 18.41
N VAL A 121 2.57 -22.56 17.78
CA VAL A 121 2.44 -23.95 18.24
C VAL A 121 3.65 -24.76 17.77
N THR A 122 4.32 -25.48 18.68
CA THR A 122 5.43 -26.37 18.32
C THR A 122 4.89 -27.72 17.88
N ALA A 123 5.30 -28.18 16.70
CA ALA A 123 5.06 -29.52 16.21
C ALA A 123 6.34 -30.32 16.15
N GLY A 124 6.27 -31.63 16.43
CA GLY A 124 7.40 -32.55 16.40
C GLY A 124 7.18 -33.73 15.46
N TYR A 125 8.24 -34.13 14.76
CA TYR A 125 8.26 -35.37 13.96
C TYR A 125 9.65 -35.99 13.97
N ALA A 126 9.77 -37.25 14.39
CA ALA A 126 11.02 -38.06 14.35
C ALA A 126 12.24 -37.31 14.92
N GLY A 127 12.07 -36.56 15.98
CA GLY A 127 13.16 -35.79 16.64
C GLY A 127 13.41 -34.40 16.04
N THR A 128 12.75 -34.03 14.96
CA THR A 128 12.75 -32.67 14.42
C THR A 128 11.56 -31.90 14.99
N SER A 129 11.73 -30.63 15.33
CA SER A 129 10.67 -29.73 15.75
C SER A 129 10.61 -28.50 14.87
N ALA A 130 9.41 -28.02 14.58
CA ALA A 130 9.17 -26.77 13.88
C ALA A 130 8.06 -25.97 14.59
N THR A 131 8.16 -24.66 14.52
CA THR A 131 7.10 -23.77 15.03
C THR A 131 6.10 -23.47 13.93
N ILE A 132 4.85 -23.82 14.17
CA ILE A 132 3.71 -23.46 13.33
C ILE A 132 3.26 -22.06 13.74
N GLY A 133 3.33 -21.10 12.83
CA GLY A 133 2.93 -19.72 13.12
C GLY A 133 1.46 -19.62 13.51
N GLN A 134 0.59 -20.33 12.79
CA GLN A 134 -0.85 -20.38 13.05
C GLN A 134 -1.39 -21.81 12.93
N PHE A 135 -1.98 -22.32 13.99
CA PHE A 135 -2.71 -23.59 13.97
C PHE A 135 -4.21 -23.29 13.99
N VAL A 136 -4.86 -23.54 12.86
CA VAL A 136 -6.24 -23.13 12.57
C VAL A 136 -7.19 -24.33 12.70
N GLY A 137 -8.18 -24.19 13.56
CA GLY A 137 -9.34 -25.08 13.66
C GLY A 137 -10.51 -24.53 12.87
N THR A 138 -11.05 -25.32 11.93
CA THR A 138 -12.11 -24.82 11.06
C THR A 138 -12.92 -25.95 10.41
N THR A 139 -13.80 -25.62 9.45
CA THR A 139 -14.59 -26.54 8.63
C THR A 139 -14.00 -26.71 7.22
N PRO A 140 -14.38 -27.74 6.44
CA PRO A 140 -13.86 -27.95 5.08
C PRO A 140 -14.13 -26.79 4.11
N THR A 141 -15.17 -26.01 4.33
CA THR A 141 -15.52 -24.83 3.52
C THR A 141 -14.46 -23.73 3.57
N TYR A 142 -13.65 -23.70 4.62
CA TYR A 142 -12.55 -22.77 4.81
C TYR A 142 -11.56 -22.76 3.63
N PHE A 143 -11.22 -23.95 3.07
CA PHE A 143 -10.23 -24.01 1.98
C PHE A 143 -10.68 -23.21 0.76
N ALA A 144 -11.97 -23.28 0.43
CA ALA A 144 -12.54 -22.49 -0.65
C ALA A 144 -12.67 -20.99 -0.27
N ALA A 145 -13.21 -20.71 0.91
CA ALA A 145 -13.43 -19.35 1.39
C ALA A 145 -12.12 -18.56 1.57
N ALA A 146 -11.06 -19.21 2.05
CA ALA A 146 -9.72 -18.61 2.21
C ALA A 146 -8.81 -18.79 0.99
N ASN A 147 -9.34 -19.26 -0.15
CA ASN A 147 -8.60 -19.54 -1.40
C ASN A 147 -7.33 -20.38 -1.18
N LYS A 148 -7.42 -21.38 -0.27
CA LYS A 148 -6.31 -22.29 0.04
C LYS A 148 -6.43 -23.55 -0.83
N THR A 149 -5.47 -23.73 -1.74
CA THR A 149 -5.38 -24.91 -2.60
C THR A 149 -4.37 -25.91 -2.07
N LEU A 150 -4.63 -27.20 -2.26
CA LEU A 150 -3.70 -28.26 -1.89
C LEU A 150 -2.65 -28.47 -2.99
N ALA A 151 -1.41 -28.70 -2.59
CA ALA A 151 -0.35 -29.18 -3.47
C ALA A 151 -0.35 -30.71 -3.57
N SER A 152 -0.67 -31.40 -2.46
CA SER A 152 -0.73 -32.87 -2.42
C SER A 152 -1.64 -33.33 -1.29
N GLY A 153 -2.16 -34.55 -1.42
CA GLY A 153 -3.08 -35.15 -0.46
C GLY A 153 -4.52 -34.64 -0.59
N THR A 154 -5.28 -34.72 0.48
CA THR A 154 -6.71 -34.36 0.56
C THR A 154 -6.98 -33.49 1.79
N ALA A 155 -7.95 -32.60 1.68
CA ALA A 155 -8.50 -31.88 2.83
C ALA A 155 -9.31 -32.87 3.70
N PHE A 156 -9.49 -32.52 4.97
CA PHE A 156 -10.41 -33.26 5.84
C PHE A 156 -11.87 -33.01 5.39
N THR A 157 -12.74 -33.94 5.74
CA THR A 157 -14.16 -33.94 5.34
C THR A 157 -15.07 -33.46 6.48
N ALA A 158 -16.34 -33.17 6.19
CA ALA A 158 -17.35 -32.89 7.21
C ALA A 158 -17.50 -34.05 8.22
N ALA A 159 -17.32 -35.30 7.78
CA ALA A 159 -17.31 -36.46 8.67
C ALA A 159 -16.13 -36.45 9.65
N ASP A 160 -14.98 -35.94 9.23
CA ASP A 160 -13.81 -35.78 10.11
C ASP A 160 -14.04 -34.69 11.16
N VAL A 161 -14.75 -33.61 10.77
CA VAL A 161 -15.18 -32.56 11.73
C VAL A 161 -16.17 -33.13 12.75
N ALA A 162 -17.22 -33.80 12.30
CA ALA A 162 -18.21 -34.38 13.18
C ALA A 162 -17.63 -35.41 14.16
N ALA A 163 -16.61 -36.18 13.72
CA ALA A 163 -15.92 -37.16 14.55
C ALA A 163 -14.74 -36.62 15.34
N ALA A 164 -14.49 -35.29 15.32
CA ALA A 164 -13.34 -34.62 15.95
C ALA A 164 -12.01 -35.34 15.63
N ARG A 165 -11.86 -35.81 14.39
CA ARG A 165 -10.65 -36.54 13.99
C ARG A 165 -9.41 -35.66 14.00
N LYS A 166 -8.35 -36.20 14.59
CA LYS A 166 -7.06 -35.51 14.69
C LYS A 166 -6.26 -35.62 13.38
N THR A 167 -6.82 -35.01 12.33
CA THR A 167 -6.20 -34.85 11.01
C THR A 167 -5.77 -33.44 10.76
N VAL A 168 -4.69 -33.23 10.00
CA VAL A 168 -4.12 -31.90 9.76
C VAL A 168 -3.65 -31.80 8.31
N VAL A 169 -3.88 -30.62 7.74
CA VAL A 169 -3.30 -30.16 6.47
C VAL A 169 -2.22 -29.13 6.80
N LEU A 170 -0.99 -29.37 6.34
CA LEU A 170 0.15 -28.52 6.63
C LEU A 170 0.37 -27.47 5.56
N GLY A 171 0.81 -26.28 5.95
CA GLY A 171 1.37 -25.31 5.03
C GLY A 171 2.72 -25.75 4.48
N SER A 172 3.13 -25.19 3.35
CA SER A 172 4.35 -25.62 2.65
C SER A 172 5.62 -25.42 3.48
N THR A 173 5.73 -24.32 4.24
CA THR A 173 6.89 -24.06 5.12
C THR A 173 6.95 -25.10 6.24
N VAL A 174 5.85 -25.35 6.95
CA VAL A 174 5.79 -26.33 8.03
C VAL A 174 6.13 -27.74 7.53
N ALA A 175 5.60 -28.10 6.36
CA ALA A 175 5.89 -29.40 5.75
C ALA A 175 7.38 -29.55 5.41
N SER A 176 8.01 -28.50 4.87
CA SER A 176 9.45 -28.53 4.54
C SER A 176 10.33 -28.57 5.78
N ASP A 177 9.96 -27.84 6.84
CA ASP A 177 10.76 -27.73 8.07
C ASP A 177 10.72 -29.04 8.88
N LEU A 178 9.54 -29.73 8.94
CA LEU A 178 9.40 -30.97 9.68
C LEU A 178 9.87 -32.21 8.91
N PHE A 179 9.64 -32.25 7.60
CA PHE A 179 9.82 -33.47 6.81
C PHE A 179 10.95 -33.39 5.78
N GLY A 180 11.44 -32.16 5.47
CA GLY A 180 12.45 -31.96 4.44
C GLY A 180 11.99 -32.53 3.09
N ARG A 181 12.60 -33.64 2.65
CA ARG A 181 12.26 -34.34 1.40
C ARG A 181 11.33 -35.53 1.58
N VAL A 182 10.95 -35.87 2.82
CA VAL A 182 10.09 -37.01 3.10
C VAL A 182 8.63 -36.64 2.82
N ASN A 183 7.87 -37.53 2.20
CA ASN A 183 6.45 -37.32 1.99
C ASN A 183 5.71 -37.28 3.33
N PRO A 184 5.06 -36.14 3.69
CA PRO A 184 4.37 -35.99 4.97
C PRO A 184 3.02 -36.71 5.04
N ILE A 185 2.40 -37.05 3.90
CA ILE A 185 1.05 -37.62 3.86
C ILE A 185 1.01 -38.98 4.58
N GLY A 186 0.04 -39.14 5.47
CA GLY A 186 -0.15 -40.35 6.30
C GLY A 186 0.79 -40.42 7.52
N LYS A 187 1.74 -39.50 7.67
CA LYS A 187 2.62 -39.43 8.85
C LYS A 187 1.89 -38.78 10.03
N LYS A 188 2.36 -39.07 11.23
CA LYS A 188 1.80 -38.50 12.45
C LYS A 188 2.78 -37.50 13.03
N ILE A 189 2.31 -36.26 13.27
CA ILE A 189 3.05 -35.21 13.98
C ILE A 189 2.54 -35.11 15.41
N ASP A 190 3.40 -34.78 16.33
CA ASP A 190 3.05 -34.46 17.70
C ASP A 190 2.87 -32.97 17.86
N VAL A 191 1.72 -32.55 18.37
CA VAL A 191 1.37 -31.14 18.60
C VAL A 191 0.86 -31.02 20.02
N GLY A 192 1.65 -30.42 20.90
CA GLY A 192 1.27 -30.30 22.32
C GLY A 192 1.04 -31.63 23.03
N GLY A 193 1.76 -32.72 22.65
CA GLY A 193 1.57 -34.07 23.20
C GLY A 193 0.46 -34.88 22.54
N ILE A 194 -0.20 -34.31 21.52
CA ILE A 194 -1.31 -34.94 20.81
C ILE A 194 -0.91 -35.24 19.36
N ARG A 195 -1.23 -36.45 18.91
CA ARG A 195 -0.85 -36.91 17.57
C ARG A 195 -1.89 -36.57 16.52
N PHE A 196 -1.51 -35.76 15.53
CA PHE A 196 -2.28 -35.45 14.35
C PHE A 196 -1.76 -36.24 13.15
N THR A 197 -2.64 -36.77 12.31
CA THR A 197 -2.27 -37.42 11.07
C THR A 197 -2.31 -36.43 9.92
N VAL A 198 -1.21 -36.30 9.19
CA VAL A 198 -1.12 -35.40 8.04
C VAL A 198 -1.90 -36.00 6.86
N THR A 199 -2.91 -35.28 6.36
CA THR A 199 -3.76 -35.70 5.23
C THR A 199 -3.42 -34.95 3.94
N GLY A 200 -2.85 -33.78 4.03
CA GLY A 200 -2.49 -32.98 2.86
C GLY A 200 -1.45 -31.87 3.16
N VAL A 201 -0.98 -31.28 2.09
CA VAL A 201 -0.07 -30.14 2.12
C VAL A 201 -0.63 -29.04 1.25
N LEU A 202 -0.68 -27.82 1.74
CA LEU A 202 -1.12 -26.64 1.01
C LEU A 202 -0.08 -26.23 -0.03
N LYS A 203 -0.55 -25.67 -1.12
CA LYS A 203 0.32 -25.04 -2.11
C LYS A 203 0.96 -23.79 -1.54
N ALA A 204 2.26 -23.61 -1.77
CA ALA A 204 2.97 -22.42 -1.37
C ALA A 204 2.31 -21.15 -1.96
N THR A 205 2.07 -20.17 -1.12
CA THR A 205 1.45 -18.89 -1.53
C THR A 205 2.45 -18.01 -2.29
N GLY A 206 3.77 -18.34 -2.20
CA GLY A 206 4.83 -17.65 -2.94
C GLY A 206 5.06 -16.21 -2.50
N SER A 207 4.59 -15.82 -1.34
CA SER A 207 4.95 -14.54 -0.76
C SER A 207 6.28 -14.67 -0.03
N SER A 208 7.31 -14.09 -0.61
CA SER A 208 8.59 -13.89 0.03
C SER A 208 8.42 -13.09 1.32
N SER A 209 8.77 -13.70 2.44
CA SER A 209 9.24 -13.08 3.68
C SER A 209 8.95 -11.57 3.86
N SER A 210 7.75 -11.22 4.28
CA SER A 210 7.64 -10.08 5.17
C SER A 210 8.11 -10.58 6.54
N THR A 211 9.01 -9.88 7.16
CA THR A 211 9.72 -10.21 8.40
C THR A 211 8.78 -10.51 9.60
N PHE A 212 7.47 -10.38 9.46
CA PHE A 212 6.49 -10.43 10.54
C PHE A 212 5.52 -11.63 10.53
N SER A 213 5.23 -12.27 9.40
CA SER A 213 4.52 -13.56 9.38
C SER A 213 4.67 -14.27 8.04
N ASP A 214 5.01 -15.54 8.06
CA ASP A 214 5.01 -16.41 6.89
C ASP A 214 3.60 -17.00 6.72
N PRO A 215 2.85 -16.65 5.65
CA PRO A 215 1.50 -17.17 5.41
C PRO A 215 1.48 -18.68 5.12
N ASP A 216 2.64 -19.27 4.85
CA ASP A 216 2.82 -20.68 4.59
C ASP A 216 3.22 -21.46 5.87
N SER A 217 3.48 -20.75 6.99
CA SER A 217 3.70 -21.31 8.32
C SER A 217 2.35 -21.55 9.05
N ILE A 218 1.47 -22.34 8.43
CA ILE A 218 0.12 -22.62 8.89
C ILE A 218 -0.15 -24.13 8.97
N ALA A 219 -1.00 -24.55 9.90
CA ALA A 219 -1.61 -25.87 9.91
C ALA A 219 -3.12 -25.74 10.06
N VAL A 220 -3.89 -26.53 9.35
CA VAL A 220 -5.35 -26.47 9.34
C VAL A 220 -5.92 -27.84 9.73
N ALA A 221 -6.78 -27.87 10.74
CA ALA A 221 -7.39 -29.09 11.27
C ALA A 221 -8.89 -28.88 11.55
N PRO A 222 -9.66 -29.96 11.78
CA PRO A 222 -11.06 -29.88 12.21
C PRO A 222 -11.23 -29.01 13.46
N LEU A 223 -12.20 -28.08 13.46
CA LEU A 223 -12.47 -27.17 14.57
C LEU A 223 -12.59 -27.86 15.92
N PRO A 224 -13.42 -28.94 16.07
CA PRO A 224 -13.54 -29.60 17.38
C PRO A 224 -12.23 -30.23 17.86
N ALA A 225 -11.40 -30.73 16.94
CA ALA A 225 -10.11 -31.32 17.31
C ALA A 225 -9.13 -30.23 17.83
N VAL A 226 -9.16 -29.02 17.27
CA VAL A 226 -8.34 -27.89 17.74
C VAL A 226 -8.87 -27.33 19.06
N GLN A 227 -10.19 -27.20 19.20
CA GLN A 227 -10.80 -26.75 20.43
C GLN A 227 -10.52 -27.71 21.59
N GLU A 228 -10.60 -29.01 21.37
CA GLU A 228 -10.28 -30.02 22.37
C GLU A 228 -8.81 -29.99 22.83
N THR A 229 -7.90 -29.60 21.93
CA THR A 229 -6.47 -29.79 22.15
C THR A 229 -5.68 -28.50 22.44
N LEU A 230 -6.06 -27.36 21.83
CA LEU A 230 -5.23 -26.17 21.82
C LEU A 230 -5.93 -24.91 22.32
N THR A 231 -7.18 -24.63 21.86
CA THR A 231 -7.84 -23.35 22.12
C THR A 231 -8.89 -23.40 23.23
N GLY A 232 -9.39 -24.58 23.56
CA GLY A 232 -10.61 -24.70 24.38
C GLY A 232 -11.88 -24.48 23.58
N TYR A 233 -13.03 -24.86 24.16
CA TYR A 233 -14.34 -24.61 23.57
C TYR A 233 -14.80 -23.19 23.93
N GLY A 234 -15.52 -22.56 23.02
CA GLY A 234 -16.16 -21.24 23.24
C GLY A 234 -15.91 -20.28 22.09
N ALA A 235 -15.23 -19.18 22.39
CA ALA A 235 -15.02 -18.07 21.47
C ALA A 235 -14.27 -18.48 20.19
N LEU A 236 -14.76 -17.97 19.07
CA LEU A 236 -14.06 -18.01 17.78
C LEU A 236 -13.25 -16.72 17.62
N ASP A 237 -12.09 -16.84 16.96
CA ASP A 237 -11.30 -15.67 16.60
C ASP A 237 -11.92 -14.91 15.44
N GLN A 238 -12.56 -15.64 14.52
CA GLN A 238 -13.24 -15.07 13.35
C GLN A 238 -14.20 -16.07 12.71
N ILE A 239 -15.11 -15.55 11.88
CA ILE A 239 -15.90 -16.36 10.95
C ILE A 239 -15.57 -15.86 9.54
N ILE A 240 -15.11 -16.76 8.66
CA ILE A 240 -14.89 -16.45 7.24
C ILE A 240 -16.15 -16.85 6.48
N VAL A 241 -16.80 -15.85 5.90
CA VAL A 241 -18.01 -16.00 5.10
C VAL A 241 -17.66 -15.86 3.63
N GLN A 242 -18.10 -16.81 2.80
CA GLN A 242 -17.99 -16.74 1.35
C GLN A 242 -19.31 -16.30 0.75
N ALA A 243 -19.30 -15.20 0.00
CA ALA A 243 -20.44 -14.76 -0.78
C ALA A 243 -20.66 -15.68 -2.01
N THR A 244 -21.84 -15.63 -2.59
CA THR A 244 -22.17 -16.38 -3.81
C THR A 244 -21.41 -15.88 -5.04
N GLY A 245 -20.97 -14.64 -5.02
CA GLY A 245 -20.15 -14.01 -6.06
C GLY A 245 -19.57 -12.67 -5.61
N SER A 246 -18.63 -12.14 -6.37
CA SER A 246 -18.00 -10.83 -6.09
C SER A 246 -19.02 -9.68 -6.07
N ASP A 247 -20.07 -9.78 -6.85
CA ASP A 247 -21.10 -8.74 -6.98
C ASP A 247 -22.10 -8.76 -5.80
N THR A 248 -22.16 -9.88 -5.08
CA THR A 248 -23.07 -10.08 -3.94
C THR A 248 -22.40 -9.83 -2.59
N VAL A 249 -21.10 -9.49 -2.56
CA VAL A 249 -20.35 -9.25 -1.32
C VAL A 249 -20.99 -8.18 -0.45
N GLY A 250 -21.44 -7.06 -1.03
CA GLY A 250 -22.11 -5.99 -0.29
C GLY A 250 -23.47 -6.42 0.28
N ALA A 251 -24.25 -7.24 -0.46
CA ALA A 251 -25.48 -7.81 0.03
C ALA A 251 -25.22 -8.84 1.16
N ALA A 252 -24.22 -9.71 0.98
CA ALA A 252 -23.81 -10.64 2.00
C ALA A 252 -23.33 -9.95 3.29
N GLU A 253 -22.61 -8.83 3.17
CA GLU A 253 -22.17 -8.01 4.32
C GLU A 253 -23.37 -7.45 5.11
N ALA A 254 -24.39 -6.95 4.41
CA ALA A 254 -25.60 -6.45 5.03
C ALA A 254 -26.41 -7.57 5.71
N GLU A 255 -26.57 -8.73 5.02
CA GLU A 255 -27.26 -9.91 5.55
C GLU A 255 -26.57 -10.46 6.81
N VAL A 256 -25.25 -10.62 6.76
CA VAL A 256 -24.41 -11.07 7.89
C VAL A 256 -24.54 -10.11 9.07
N THR A 257 -24.44 -8.80 8.81
CA THR A 257 -24.57 -7.77 9.85
C THR A 257 -25.96 -7.80 10.49
N GLN A 258 -27.01 -8.00 9.71
CA GLN A 258 -28.38 -8.06 10.21
C GLN A 258 -28.60 -9.30 11.10
N ILE A 259 -28.16 -10.49 10.65
CA ILE A 259 -28.38 -11.73 11.40
C ILE A 259 -27.57 -11.73 12.70
N LEU A 260 -26.30 -11.40 12.62
CA LEU A 260 -25.47 -11.32 13.84
C LEU A 260 -25.97 -10.20 14.77
N GLY A 261 -26.40 -9.08 14.21
CA GLY A 261 -27.00 -7.99 14.99
C GLY A 261 -28.25 -8.42 15.77
N GLN A 262 -29.10 -9.27 15.17
CA GLN A 262 -30.26 -9.84 15.86
C GLN A 262 -29.86 -10.87 16.91
N ARG A 263 -28.88 -11.73 16.63
CA ARG A 263 -28.43 -12.77 17.56
C ARG A 263 -27.69 -12.22 18.76
N HIS A 264 -26.91 -11.17 18.55
CA HIS A 264 -26.11 -10.49 19.57
C HIS A 264 -26.87 -9.33 20.26
N ASP A 265 -28.13 -9.10 19.86
CA ASP A 265 -28.99 -8.01 20.40
C ASP A 265 -28.33 -6.63 20.34
N THR A 266 -27.61 -6.37 19.26
CA THR A 266 -26.88 -5.10 19.08
C THR A 266 -27.80 -3.91 18.84
N ALA A 267 -29.05 -4.15 18.44
CA ALA A 267 -30.07 -3.10 18.27
C ALA A 267 -30.42 -2.41 19.60
N SER A 268 -30.36 -3.14 20.72
CA SER A 268 -30.63 -2.59 22.06
C SER A 268 -29.39 -1.97 22.71
N SER A 269 -28.18 -2.43 22.33
CA SER A 269 -26.91 -1.95 22.90
C SER A 269 -26.32 -0.73 22.18
N GLY A 270 -26.78 -0.43 20.95
CA GLY A 270 -26.29 0.69 20.15
C GLY A 270 -24.85 0.55 19.64
N THR A 271 -24.14 -0.51 20.00
CA THR A 271 -22.77 -0.81 19.55
C THR A 271 -22.65 -2.27 19.14
N ALA A 272 -22.16 -2.51 17.93
CA ALA A 272 -21.88 -3.87 17.48
C ALA A 272 -20.65 -4.43 18.21
N ASP A 273 -20.77 -5.65 18.74
CA ASP A 273 -19.69 -6.40 19.38
C ASP A 273 -18.87 -7.23 18.39
N PHE A 274 -19.16 -7.09 17.09
CA PHE A 274 -18.44 -7.67 15.97
C PHE A 274 -18.20 -6.64 14.88
N THR A 275 -17.24 -6.91 14.02
CA THR A 275 -16.94 -6.13 12.81
C THR A 275 -16.97 -7.05 11.60
N VAL A 276 -17.76 -6.70 10.59
CA VAL A 276 -17.75 -7.38 9.29
C VAL A 276 -16.86 -6.57 8.36
N SER A 277 -15.86 -7.20 7.81
CA SER A 277 -14.95 -6.58 6.84
C SER A 277 -14.89 -7.40 5.57
N SER A 278 -15.07 -6.72 4.45
CA SER A 278 -14.87 -7.33 3.13
C SER A 278 -13.45 -7.04 2.62
N GLN A 279 -12.96 -7.87 1.72
CA GLN A 279 -11.70 -7.58 1.04
C GLN A 279 -11.78 -6.26 0.26
N ALA A 280 -12.95 -5.91 -0.24
CA ALA A 280 -13.20 -4.64 -0.91
C ALA A 280 -13.11 -3.44 0.05
N SER A 281 -13.64 -3.56 1.27
CA SER A 281 -13.56 -2.49 2.28
C SER A 281 -12.13 -2.26 2.75
N VAL A 282 -11.36 -3.33 2.96
CA VAL A 282 -9.92 -3.25 3.28
C VAL A 282 -9.15 -2.59 2.14
N GLN A 283 -9.43 -2.99 0.90
CA GLN A 283 -8.85 -2.37 -0.31
C GLN A 283 -9.13 -0.87 -0.36
N SER A 284 -10.37 -0.47 -0.11
CA SER A 284 -10.78 0.94 -0.13
C SER A 284 -10.07 1.74 0.95
N ALA A 285 -10.02 1.25 2.19
CA ALA A 285 -9.32 1.90 3.30
C ALA A 285 -7.83 2.09 3.03
N VAL A 286 -7.17 1.07 2.48
CA VAL A 286 -5.75 1.16 2.10
C VAL A 286 -5.54 2.11 0.94
N SER A 287 -6.43 2.11 -0.05
CA SER A 287 -6.35 3.03 -1.20
C SER A 287 -6.51 4.48 -0.75
N GLU A 288 -7.40 4.74 0.20
CA GLU A 288 -7.61 6.07 0.76
C GLU A 288 -6.43 6.54 1.61
N SER A 289 -5.87 5.65 2.44
CA SER A 289 -4.63 5.92 3.16
C SER A 289 -3.47 6.24 2.21
N SER A 290 -3.27 5.44 1.17
CA SER A 290 -2.24 5.67 0.14
C SER A 290 -2.44 7.00 -0.59
N ARG A 291 -3.69 7.37 -0.88
CA ARG A 291 -4.03 8.66 -1.48
C ARG A 291 -3.66 9.83 -0.56
N THR A 292 -3.97 9.72 0.72
CA THR A 292 -3.64 10.74 1.73
C THR A 292 -2.12 10.93 1.80
N PHE A 293 -1.34 9.86 1.88
CA PHE A 293 0.12 9.94 1.84
C PHE A 293 0.64 10.56 0.54
N THR A 294 0.07 10.18 -0.60
CA THR A 294 0.45 10.76 -1.90
C THR A 294 0.20 12.26 -1.95
N VAL A 295 -0.91 12.75 -1.39
CA VAL A 295 -1.23 14.18 -1.31
C VAL A 295 -0.25 14.92 -0.39
N LEU A 296 0.04 14.37 0.79
CA LEU A 296 0.99 14.98 1.73
C LEU A 296 2.40 15.07 1.15
N LEU A 297 2.87 13.99 0.54
CA LEU A 297 4.17 13.96 -0.09
C LEU A 297 4.22 14.83 -1.35
N GLY A 298 3.11 14.91 -2.08
CA GLY A 298 2.93 15.86 -3.19
C GLY A 298 3.06 17.32 -2.74
N ALA A 299 2.53 17.65 -1.58
CA ALA A 299 2.69 18.99 -1.00
C ALA A 299 4.16 19.30 -0.67
N VAL A 300 4.89 18.35 -0.08
CA VAL A 300 6.33 18.49 0.18
C VAL A 300 7.13 18.68 -1.11
N ALA A 301 6.80 17.90 -2.14
CA ALA A 301 7.43 18.04 -3.44
C ALA A 301 7.12 19.38 -4.11
N ALA A 302 5.89 19.89 -3.98
CA ALA A 302 5.51 21.22 -4.46
C ALA A 302 6.32 22.33 -3.77
N ILE A 303 6.52 22.23 -2.45
CA ILE A 303 7.39 23.17 -1.71
C ILE A 303 8.82 23.10 -2.25
N SER A 304 9.37 21.91 -2.49
CA SER A 304 10.71 21.73 -3.05
C SER A 304 10.84 22.36 -4.44
N LEU A 305 9.82 22.19 -5.28
CA LEU A 305 9.76 22.82 -6.60
C LEU A 305 9.63 24.34 -6.53
N LEU A 306 8.89 24.88 -5.56
CA LEU A 306 8.81 26.32 -5.31
C LEU A 306 10.17 26.90 -4.92
N VAL A 307 10.91 26.22 -4.04
CA VAL A 307 12.28 26.61 -3.66
C VAL A 307 13.20 26.60 -4.88
N GLY A 308 13.12 25.57 -5.72
CA GLY A 308 13.83 25.50 -7.00
C GLY A 308 13.46 26.65 -7.94
N GLY A 309 12.18 27.00 -8.02
CA GLY A 309 11.68 28.14 -8.81
C GLY A 309 12.19 29.50 -8.31
N ILE A 310 12.21 29.72 -6.99
CA ILE A 310 12.83 30.91 -6.38
C ILE A 310 14.31 30.99 -6.74
N GLY A 311 15.00 29.82 -6.74
CA GLY A 311 16.39 29.72 -7.22
C GLY A 311 16.56 30.18 -8.66
N ILE A 312 15.64 29.78 -9.56
CA ILE A 312 15.64 30.26 -10.96
C ILE A 312 15.51 31.79 -11.00
N THR A 313 14.53 32.34 -10.26
CA THR A 313 14.34 33.81 -10.22
C THR A 313 15.59 34.53 -9.77
N ASN A 314 16.23 34.06 -8.68
CA ASN A 314 17.45 34.68 -8.17
C ASN A 314 18.61 34.64 -9.16
N ILE A 315 18.81 33.51 -9.84
CA ILE A 315 19.85 33.41 -10.87
C ILE A 315 19.57 34.34 -12.02
N MET A 316 18.34 34.30 -12.52
CA MET A 316 17.95 35.12 -13.67
C MET A 316 18.07 36.62 -13.38
N LEU A 317 17.73 37.08 -12.14
CA LEU A 317 17.91 38.47 -11.74
C LEU A 317 19.39 38.90 -11.77
N VAL A 318 20.28 38.05 -11.25
CA VAL A 318 21.72 38.30 -11.31
C VAL A 318 22.24 38.29 -12.74
N THR A 319 21.82 37.33 -13.55
CA THR A 319 22.18 37.23 -14.98
C THR A 319 21.73 38.51 -15.73
N VAL A 320 20.54 39.02 -15.45
CA VAL A 320 20.05 40.28 -16.03
C VAL A 320 20.93 41.49 -15.60
N THR A 321 21.35 41.54 -14.36
CA THR A 321 22.23 42.62 -13.89
C THR A 321 23.63 42.52 -14.49
N GLU A 322 24.22 41.30 -14.56
CA GLU A 322 25.53 41.08 -15.20
C GLU A 322 25.52 41.42 -16.70
N ARG A 323 24.37 41.17 -17.38
CA ARG A 323 24.22 41.44 -18.83
C ARG A 323 23.50 42.75 -19.15
N THR A 324 23.36 43.66 -18.19
CA THR A 324 22.64 44.92 -18.39
C THR A 324 23.15 45.71 -19.58
N ARG A 325 24.47 45.84 -19.75
CA ARG A 325 25.11 46.53 -20.87
C ARG A 325 24.82 45.85 -22.21
N GLU A 326 24.89 44.56 -22.28
CA GLU A 326 24.59 43.78 -23.49
C GLU A 326 23.12 43.98 -23.92
N ILE A 327 22.18 43.93 -22.96
CA ILE A 327 20.74 44.19 -23.18
C ILE A 327 20.55 45.63 -23.68
N GLY A 328 21.26 46.58 -23.10
CA GLY A 328 21.23 47.97 -23.51
C GLY A 328 21.68 48.21 -24.95
N ILE A 329 22.79 47.60 -25.36
CA ILE A 329 23.30 47.63 -26.75
C ILE A 329 22.28 47.05 -27.72
N ARG A 330 21.73 45.85 -27.43
CA ARG A 330 20.71 45.23 -28.29
C ARG A 330 19.49 46.10 -28.49
N LYS A 331 19.03 46.77 -27.42
CA LYS A 331 17.89 47.68 -27.49
C LYS A 331 18.22 48.97 -28.25
N ALA A 332 19.44 49.50 -28.11
CA ALA A 332 19.88 50.65 -28.84
C ALA A 332 19.94 50.42 -30.35
N ILE A 333 20.23 49.18 -30.78
CA ILE A 333 20.22 48.73 -32.19
C ILE A 333 18.80 48.39 -32.67
N GLY A 334 17.76 48.50 -31.82
CA GLY A 334 16.36 48.34 -32.21
C GLY A 334 15.75 46.95 -31.92
N ALA A 335 16.34 46.13 -31.05
CA ALA A 335 15.74 44.86 -30.66
C ALA A 335 14.37 45.07 -29.96
N PRO A 336 13.29 44.40 -30.40
CA PRO A 336 11.98 44.50 -29.81
C PRO A 336 11.95 43.90 -28.40
N ARG A 337 11.10 44.45 -27.52
CA ARG A 337 10.94 43.93 -26.13
C ARG A 337 10.64 42.46 -26.07
N GLY A 338 9.82 41.92 -27.01
CA GLY A 338 9.46 40.53 -27.10
C GLY A 338 10.63 39.58 -27.36
N ALA A 339 11.64 40.05 -28.14
CA ALA A 339 12.83 39.24 -28.43
C ALA A 339 13.69 39.04 -27.17
N ILE A 340 13.83 40.07 -26.35
CA ILE A 340 14.57 39.99 -25.08
C ILE A 340 13.78 39.15 -24.06
N LEU A 341 12.46 39.39 -23.93
CA LEU A 341 11.59 38.61 -23.07
C LEU A 341 11.66 37.13 -23.43
N GLY A 342 11.48 36.79 -24.72
CA GLY A 342 11.51 35.42 -25.21
C GLY A 342 12.86 34.73 -24.96
N GLN A 343 13.97 35.46 -25.10
CA GLN A 343 15.30 34.90 -24.84
C GLN A 343 15.46 34.47 -23.37
N PHE A 344 15.11 35.36 -22.39
CA PHE A 344 15.26 35.07 -20.98
C PHE A 344 14.25 34.03 -20.47
N ILE A 345 13.03 33.99 -21.02
CA ILE A 345 12.07 32.92 -20.74
C ILE A 345 12.57 31.59 -21.25
N ALA A 346 13.11 31.53 -22.45
CA ALA A 346 13.68 30.31 -23.02
C ALA A 346 14.88 29.82 -22.18
N GLU A 347 15.74 30.72 -21.70
CA GLU A 347 16.88 30.39 -20.83
C GLU A 347 16.40 29.76 -19.51
N ALA A 348 15.40 30.34 -18.86
CA ALA A 348 14.80 29.79 -17.64
C ALA A 348 14.11 28.43 -17.89
N THR A 349 13.41 28.29 -19.02
CA THR A 349 12.71 27.04 -19.40
C THR A 349 13.71 25.93 -19.70
N VAL A 350 14.80 26.21 -20.40
CA VAL A 350 15.87 25.21 -20.66
C VAL A 350 16.51 24.77 -19.34
N LEU A 351 16.73 25.69 -18.41
CA LEU A 351 17.29 25.38 -17.09
C LEU A 351 16.37 24.48 -16.28
N SER A 352 15.06 24.78 -16.27
CA SER A 352 14.07 23.95 -15.57
C SER A 352 13.88 22.60 -16.27
N LEU A 353 13.89 22.54 -17.60
CA LEU A 353 13.76 21.31 -18.36
C LEU A 353 14.97 20.38 -18.15
N THR A 354 16.19 20.93 -18.12
CA THR A 354 17.38 20.12 -17.82
C THR A 354 17.33 19.55 -16.39
N GLY A 355 16.93 20.35 -15.40
CA GLY A 355 16.69 19.86 -14.04
C GLY A 355 15.59 18.79 -13.98
N GLY A 356 14.49 19.03 -14.70
CA GLY A 356 13.38 18.09 -14.82
C GLY A 356 13.79 16.76 -15.47
N LEU A 357 14.51 16.78 -16.58
CA LEU A 357 15.00 15.57 -17.25
C LEU A 357 15.98 14.78 -16.37
N LEU A 358 16.89 15.46 -15.68
CA LEU A 358 17.80 14.82 -14.74
C LEU A 358 17.02 14.24 -13.54
N GLY A 359 15.97 14.95 -13.07
CA GLY A 359 15.07 14.47 -12.05
C GLY A 359 14.28 13.21 -12.46
N VAL A 360 13.78 13.18 -13.70
CA VAL A 360 13.15 11.99 -14.29
C VAL A 360 14.15 10.84 -14.34
N LEU A 361 15.35 11.08 -14.83
CA LEU A 361 16.39 10.04 -14.89
C LEU A 361 16.71 9.49 -13.50
N ALA A 362 16.90 10.36 -12.51
CA ALA A 362 17.16 9.96 -11.13
C ALA A 362 15.97 9.21 -10.51
N GLY A 363 14.73 9.64 -10.78
CA GLY A 363 13.51 8.98 -10.33
C GLY A 363 13.34 7.59 -10.95
N VAL A 364 13.61 7.46 -12.25
CA VAL A 364 13.57 6.16 -12.96
C VAL A 364 14.66 5.22 -12.46
N LEU A 365 15.89 5.70 -12.30
CA LEU A 365 16.98 4.89 -11.74
C LEU A 365 16.69 4.47 -10.30
N GLY A 366 16.16 5.38 -9.47
CA GLY A 366 15.74 5.08 -8.11
C GLY A 366 14.64 4.04 -8.00
N SER A 367 13.72 4.00 -8.99
CA SER A 367 12.63 3.02 -9.02
C SER A 367 13.08 1.58 -9.34
N LEU A 368 14.30 1.39 -9.80
CA LEU A 368 14.87 0.04 -10.02
C LEU A 368 15.22 -0.66 -8.69
N PHE A 369 15.37 0.11 -7.62
CA PHE A 369 15.69 -0.43 -6.31
C PHE A 369 14.41 -0.68 -5.50
N THR A 370 14.43 -1.74 -4.70
CA THR A 370 13.33 -2.01 -3.75
C THR A 370 13.46 -1.04 -2.57
N ILE A 371 12.44 -0.22 -2.35
CA ILE A 371 12.44 0.79 -1.29
C ILE A 371 11.51 0.32 -0.17
N ALA A 372 12.02 0.11 1.03
CA ALA A 372 11.27 -0.38 2.19
C ALA A 372 10.45 -1.67 1.91
N GLY A 373 10.99 -2.59 1.12
CA GLY A 373 10.30 -3.85 0.76
C GLY A 373 9.26 -3.71 -0.35
N VAL A 374 9.01 -2.50 -0.86
CA VAL A 374 8.09 -2.24 -1.96
C VAL A 374 8.85 -2.11 -3.27
N LYS A 375 8.41 -2.80 -4.33
CA LYS A 375 8.90 -2.57 -5.69
C LYS A 375 8.14 -1.39 -6.29
N PRO A 376 8.81 -0.25 -6.58
CA PRO A 376 8.15 0.89 -7.20
C PRO A 376 7.58 0.52 -8.58
N VAL A 377 6.37 1.00 -8.87
CA VAL A 377 5.72 0.82 -10.18
C VAL A 377 5.65 2.17 -10.86
N LEU A 378 6.41 2.33 -11.96
CA LEU A 378 6.41 3.55 -12.75
C LEU A 378 5.11 3.69 -13.53
N VAL A 379 4.50 4.86 -13.44
CA VAL A 379 3.33 5.22 -14.23
C VAL A 379 3.76 6.27 -15.26
N PRO A 380 3.63 6.01 -16.57
CA PRO A 380 4.08 6.95 -17.60
C PRO A 380 3.46 8.35 -17.48
N SER A 381 2.23 8.44 -17.02
CA SER A 381 1.55 9.73 -16.79
C SER A 381 2.24 10.60 -15.74
N SER A 382 2.88 10.00 -14.72
CA SER A 382 3.61 10.77 -13.70
C SER A 382 4.87 11.43 -14.26
N ILE A 383 5.54 10.80 -15.21
CA ILE A 383 6.72 11.35 -15.90
C ILE A 383 6.31 12.57 -16.74
N VAL A 384 5.23 12.42 -17.52
CA VAL A 384 4.72 13.53 -18.35
C VAL A 384 4.28 14.69 -17.47
N LEU A 385 3.55 14.41 -16.38
CA LEU A 385 3.10 15.43 -15.43
C LEU A 385 4.31 16.16 -14.79
N ALA A 386 5.31 15.43 -14.33
CA ALA A 386 6.50 15.98 -13.70
C ALA A 386 7.29 16.90 -14.66
N LEU A 387 7.43 16.52 -15.93
CA LEU A 387 8.05 17.36 -16.95
C LEU A 387 7.20 18.61 -17.26
N ALA A 388 5.88 18.47 -17.38
CA ALA A 388 4.99 19.58 -17.61
C ALA A 388 5.05 20.60 -16.47
N VAL A 389 5.05 20.14 -15.22
CA VAL A 389 5.20 20.99 -14.03
C VAL A 389 6.58 21.67 -14.01
N SER A 390 7.65 20.96 -14.36
CA SER A 390 8.99 21.52 -14.45
C SER A 390 9.05 22.68 -15.45
N VAL A 391 8.48 22.51 -16.64
CA VAL A 391 8.39 23.56 -17.68
C VAL A 391 7.55 24.74 -17.18
N ALA A 392 6.40 24.47 -16.56
CA ALA A 392 5.53 25.51 -16.00
C ALA A 392 6.25 26.37 -14.94
N ILE A 393 7.06 25.75 -14.10
CA ILE A 393 7.89 26.44 -13.08
C ILE A 393 8.93 27.32 -13.78
N GLY A 394 9.62 26.82 -14.80
CA GLY A 394 10.58 27.62 -15.57
C GLY A 394 9.94 28.84 -16.22
N LEU A 395 8.77 28.69 -16.82
CA LEU A 395 7.99 29.77 -17.42
C LEU A 395 7.52 30.79 -16.36
N PHE A 396 6.97 30.31 -15.25
CA PHE A 396 6.42 31.18 -14.21
C PHE A 396 7.51 31.98 -13.51
N PHE A 397 8.51 31.31 -12.97
CA PHE A 397 9.59 31.95 -12.21
C PHE A 397 10.59 32.71 -13.10
N GLY A 398 10.73 32.33 -14.37
CA GLY A 398 11.52 33.05 -15.38
C GLY A 398 10.84 34.33 -15.90
N SER A 399 9.51 34.41 -15.84
CA SER A 399 8.74 35.51 -16.40
C SER A 399 9.04 36.85 -15.75
N TYR A 400 9.18 36.88 -14.41
CA TYR A 400 9.46 38.12 -13.67
C TYR A 400 10.83 38.73 -14.03
N PRO A 401 11.98 38.04 -13.96
CA PRO A 401 13.26 38.58 -14.35
C PRO A 401 13.34 38.92 -15.85
N ALA A 402 12.72 38.11 -16.71
CA ALA A 402 12.65 38.39 -18.14
C ALA A 402 11.92 39.69 -18.45
N ASN A 403 10.80 39.96 -17.76
CA ASN A 403 10.08 41.22 -17.90
C ASN A 403 10.91 42.41 -17.40
N ARG A 404 11.67 42.26 -16.33
CA ARG A 404 12.58 43.28 -15.81
C ARG A 404 13.68 43.59 -16.83
N ALA A 405 14.30 42.57 -17.44
CA ALA A 405 15.27 42.75 -18.52
C ALA A 405 14.67 43.51 -19.73
N ALA A 406 13.45 43.10 -20.13
CA ALA A 406 12.76 43.71 -21.25
C ALA A 406 12.33 45.17 -21.01
N LYS A 407 12.21 45.63 -19.77
CA LYS A 407 11.86 47.02 -19.42
C LYS A 407 13.07 47.96 -19.27
N LEU A 408 14.31 47.48 -19.27
CA LEU A 408 15.51 48.30 -19.15
C LEU A 408 15.56 49.36 -20.25
N ARG A 409 15.89 50.61 -19.92
CA ARG A 409 16.09 51.70 -20.90
C ARG A 409 17.52 51.65 -21.42
N PRO A 410 17.75 51.84 -22.73
CA PRO A 410 19.12 51.80 -23.31
C PRO A 410 20.10 52.75 -22.63
N ILE A 411 19.64 53.99 -22.30
CA ILE A 411 20.46 55.03 -21.67
C ILE A 411 20.90 54.59 -20.27
N ASP A 412 19.99 54.02 -19.46
CA ASP A 412 20.30 53.59 -18.10
C ASP A 412 21.23 52.38 -18.10
N ALA A 413 21.02 51.46 -19.07
CA ALA A 413 21.80 50.24 -19.23
C ALA A 413 23.26 50.52 -19.72
N LEU A 414 23.49 51.55 -20.51
CA LEU A 414 24.82 51.95 -21.00
C LEU A 414 25.60 52.81 -20.01
N ARG A 415 24.91 53.44 -19.05
CA ARG A 415 25.51 54.28 -18.01
C ARG A 415 25.95 53.50 -16.76
N HIS A 416 25.56 52.23 -16.68
CA HIS A 416 25.93 51.36 -15.58
C HIS A 416 27.37 50.87 -15.79
N ASN A 417 28.27 51.32 -14.91
CA ASN A 417 29.66 50.82 -14.83
C ASN A 417 29.73 49.47 -14.12
#